data_3b22bf6f6f7cbbe3dab01ca4bb4cb6bc
#
_entry.id   3b22bf6f6f7cbbe3dab01ca4bb4cb6bc
#
_cell.length_a   1.000
_cell.length_b   1.000
_cell.length_c   1.000
_cell.angle_alpha   90.00
_cell.angle_beta   90.00
_cell.angle_gamma   90.00
#
_symmetry.space_group_name_H-M   'P 1'
#
loop_
_entity.id
_entity.type
_entity.pdbx_description
1 polymer ?
#
loop_
_entity_poly.entity_id
_entity_poly.type
_entity_poly.pdbx_seq_one_letter_code
_entity_poly.pdbx_strand_id
1 'polypeptide(L)'
;MKRARSIRLQPKLLLGLVAMAAVLAAILAPSIAQLYRARMEEQYASLAFGQASVAADLIDGDRVEQYYRTGEKDAYYEEIHRYLQDVREKLGLKYFYVVVPEDEVMYYIWDAGVPGEDGVCDLGDTDAYYGGGNELMHGAFAVDAEQTILITNNEEYGYLASAYVAILNKAGTPVALASVDISMDMIDQQIRQFLGLTLCVVLAVLLLSIFAYYYYVRRILIRPLRTLHHAAIGLVESRMEDLSHFRVEVNTGDELEELAHSFQYMVSELNEYIQNLSRVTAEKERIGAELDVARHIQASMLPCIFPAFPERHEFDIYASMTPAKEVGGDFYDFFLVDDDHLALVMADVSGKGVPAALFMMISKTLLKSAAQSGLSPKAVLEKVNDQLCENNDAEMFVTVWLGILEISTGKMKCANAGHEYPAIMRKGGSFELFKDKHGFVLAGMEGARYREYELELDAGDRLVVYTDGVPEATNASNTLYGTDRMLRALNAAEGGSCRQLLEALHRDVDEFAGGADQFDDITMLCIEMKSSGMKKIRLAPTLEQLPQATDFFEGILAEAGASMKAIAQVNVAVDEIFSNIARYSGATGVVLGCSLKDGRATLRFSDNGRPYDPTEKPDPDTTQSA
;
A
#
# COMPACT_ATOMS: atom_id res chain seq x y z
N MET A 1 21.68 -14.66 -1.00
CA MET A 1 22.45 -14.17 0.16
C MET A 1 22.18 -15.07 1.36
N LYS A 2 23.20 -15.81 1.86
CA LYS A 2 23.09 -16.65 3.06
C LYS A 2 22.82 -15.71 4.26
N ARG A 3 21.61 -15.76 4.85
CA ARG A 3 21.33 -15.11 6.14
C ARG A 3 22.32 -15.69 7.16
N ALA A 4 23.30 -14.87 7.58
CA ALA A 4 24.10 -15.19 8.74
C ALA A 4 23.12 -15.54 9.88
N ARG A 5 23.28 -16.73 10.49
CA ARG A 5 22.51 -17.13 11.67
C ARG A 5 22.78 -16.09 12.75
N SER A 6 21.92 -15.11 12.89
CA SER A 6 22.01 -14.15 13.99
C SER A 6 21.85 -14.92 15.30
N ILE A 7 22.87 -14.88 16.12
CA ILE A 7 22.79 -15.43 17.49
C ILE A 7 21.61 -14.73 18.17
N ARG A 8 20.69 -15.50 18.77
CA ARG A 8 19.53 -14.96 19.48
C ARG A 8 19.98 -13.98 20.57
N LEU A 9 19.18 -13.00 20.92
CA LEU A 9 19.51 -11.94 21.88
C LEU A 9 20.00 -12.50 23.24
N GLN A 10 19.34 -13.53 23.74
CA GLN A 10 19.65 -14.17 25.03
C GLN A 10 21.09 -14.70 25.11
N PRO A 11 21.64 -15.50 24.18
CA PRO A 11 23.04 -15.92 24.22
C PRO A 11 24.03 -14.78 24.04
N LYS A 12 23.69 -13.69 23.35
CA LYS A 12 24.57 -12.51 23.24
C LYS A 12 24.74 -11.81 24.59
N LEU A 13 23.66 -11.59 25.32
CA LEU A 13 23.69 -10.96 26.64
C LEU A 13 24.45 -11.85 27.67
N LEU A 14 24.23 -13.17 27.63
CA LEU A 14 24.93 -14.11 28.47
C LEU A 14 26.43 -14.15 28.19
N LEU A 15 26.82 -14.17 26.91
CA LEU A 15 28.21 -14.15 26.46
C LEU A 15 28.93 -12.87 26.96
N GLY A 16 28.28 -11.73 26.88
CA GLY A 16 28.82 -10.46 27.39
C GLY A 16 29.10 -10.52 28.90
N LEU A 17 28.17 -11.07 29.68
CA LEU A 17 28.33 -11.21 31.12
C LEU A 17 29.48 -12.17 31.50
N VAL A 18 29.56 -13.32 30.80
CA VAL A 18 30.63 -14.30 31.00
C VAL A 18 32.00 -13.71 30.64
N ALA A 19 32.10 -12.98 29.52
CA ALA A 19 33.31 -12.31 29.10
C ALA A 19 33.77 -11.26 30.15
N MET A 20 32.86 -10.44 30.66
CA MET A 20 33.14 -9.44 31.69
C MET A 20 33.63 -10.11 32.98
N ALA A 21 32.98 -11.19 33.42
CA ALA A 21 33.37 -11.94 34.58
C ALA A 21 34.75 -12.59 34.45
N ALA A 22 35.05 -13.13 33.26
CA ALA A 22 36.39 -13.70 32.99
C ALA A 22 37.49 -12.64 33.03
N VAL A 23 37.24 -11.45 32.48
CA VAL A 23 38.20 -10.33 32.55
C VAL A 23 38.41 -9.88 34.01
N LEU A 24 37.35 -9.76 34.79
CA LEU A 24 37.44 -9.38 36.20
C LEU A 24 38.23 -10.41 37.01
N ALA A 25 37.98 -11.70 36.82
CA ALA A 25 38.71 -12.77 37.46
C ALA A 25 40.19 -12.77 37.08
N ALA A 26 40.51 -12.55 35.79
CA ALA A 26 41.87 -12.48 35.29
C ALA A 26 42.69 -11.33 35.90
N ILE A 27 42.06 -10.24 36.30
CA ILE A 27 42.71 -9.09 36.95
C ILE A 27 42.80 -9.27 38.47
N LEU A 28 41.73 -9.71 39.12
CA LEU A 28 41.65 -9.79 40.59
C LEU A 28 42.52 -10.91 41.15
N ALA A 29 42.55 -12.08 40.54
CA ALA A 29 43.28 -13.22 41.07
C ALA A 29 44.81 -12.97 41.26
N PRO A 30 45.55 -12.48 40.25
CA PRO A 30 46.95 -12.15 40.43
C PRO A 30 47.18 -11.01 41.40
N SER A 31 46.28 -9.99 41.40
CA SER A 31 46.41 -8.86 42.34
C SER A 31 46.25 -9.28 43.80
N ILE A 32 45.31 -10.16 44.10
CA ILE A 32 45.10 -10.73 45.43
C ILE A 32 46.28 -11.60 45.83
N ALA A 33 46.82 -12.41 44.91
CA ALA A 33 47.99 -13.25 45.16
C ALA A 33 49.22 -12.43 45.55
N GLN A 34 49.49 -11.35 44.80
CA GLN A 34 50.60 -10.44 45.10
C GLN A 34 50.44 -9.75 46.45
N LEU A 35 49.25 -9.26 46.75
CA LEU A 35 48.98 -8.60 48.04
C LEU A 35 49.12 -9.56 49.18
N TYR A 36 48.66 -10.79 49.07
CA TYR A 36 48.76 -11.81 50.09
C TYR A 36 50.23 -12.21 50.30
N ARG A 37 51.03 -12.41 49.25
CA ARG A 37 52.44 -12.69 49.29
C ARG A 37 53.20 -11.59 50.03
N ALA A 38 53.04 -10.34 49.61
CA ALA A 38 53.72 -9.20 50.25
C ALA A 38 53.40 -9.10 51.75
N ARG A 39 52.17 -9.35 52.19
CA ARG A 39 51.77 -9.32 53.59
C ARG A 39 52.34 -10.48 54.36
N MET A 40 52.49 -11.66 53.80
CA MET A 40 53.11 -12.80 54.42
C MET A 40 54.63 -12.60 54.60
N GLU A 41 55.30 -12.09 53.55
CA GLU A 41 56.72 -11.72 53.59
C GLU A 41 57.00 -10.73 54.69
N GLU A 42 56.21 -9.66 54.79
CA GLU A 42 56.33 -8.67 55.90
C GLU A 42 56.10 -9.27 57.27
N GLN A 43 55.14 -10.17 57.43
CA GLN A 43 54.84 -10.83 58.69
C GLN A 43 55.98 -11.77 59.14
N TYR A 44 56.53 -12.58 58.22
CA TYR A 44 57.65 -13.47 58.54
C TYR A 44 58.93 -12.69 58.77
N ALA A 45 59.20 -11.65 58.06
CA ALA A 45 60.30 -10.73 58.25
C ALA A 45 60.25 -10.06 59.62
N SER A 46 59.09 -9.58 60.04
CA SER A 46 58.89 -9.01 61.39
C SER A 46 59.08 -10.02 62.51
N LEU A 47 58.63 -11.27 62.23
CA LEU A 47 58.83 -12.35 63.21
C LEU A 47 60.32 -12.68 63.34
N ALA A 48 61.08 -12.83 62.26
CA ALA A 48 62.52 -13.08 62.28
C ALA A 48 63.28 -11.98 63.02
N PHE A 49 62.95 -10.70 62.70
CA PHE A 49 63.56 -9.55 63.36
C PHE A 49 63.26 -9.53 64.85
N GLY A 50 62.02 -9.81 65.29
CA GLY A 50 61.64 -9.88 66.66
C GLY A 50 62.47 -10.93 67.46
N GLN A 51 62.70 -12.10 66.85
CA GLN A 51 63.48 -13.15 67.47
C GLN A 51 64.99 -12.82 67.54
N ALA A 52 65.54 -12.26 66.42
CA ALA A 52 66.94 -11.79 66.41
C ALA A 52 67.20 -10.69 67.47
N SER A 53 66.24 -9.76 67.62
CA SER A 53 66.32 -8.69 68.62
C SER A 53 66.31 -9.23 70.03
N VAL A 54 65.44 -10.17 70.36
CA VAL A 54 65.42 -10.83 71.69
C VAL A 54 66.75 -11.52 72.01
N ALA A 55 67.32 -12.20 71.02
CA ALA A 55 68.59 -12.84 71.15
C ALA A 55 69.74 -11.82 71.34
N ALA A 56 69.74 -10.75 70.55
CA ALA A 56 70.75 -9.70 70.66
C ALA A 56 70.75 -9.03 72.07
N ASP A 57 69.53 -8.82 72.63
CA ASP A 57 69.37 -8.25 73.96
C ASP A 57 69.79 -9.22 75.11
N LEU A 58 69.67 -10.52 74.89
CA LEU A 58 69.96 -11.54 75.88
C LEU A 58 71.45 -11.88 75.95
N ILE A 59 72.19 -11.82 74.90
CA ILE A 59 73.57 -12.26 74.79
C ILE A 59 74.52 -11.16 75.29
N ASP A 60 75.37 -11.49 76.23
CA ASP A 60 76.39 -10.55 76.75
C ASP A 60 77.49 -10.32 75.67
N GLY A 61 77.50 -9.12 75.03
CA GLY A 61 78.44 -8.77 73.98
C GLY A 61 79.93 -8.78 74.43
N ASP A 62 80.25 -8.51 75.72
CA ASP A 62 81.64 -8.61 76.21
C ASP A 62 82.13 -10.07 76.15
N ARG A 63 81.26 -11.03 76.40
CA ARG A 63 81.53 -12.47 76.23
C ARG A 63 81.71 -12.88 74.77
N VAL A 64 80.89 -12.34 73.91
CA VAL A 64 81.01 -12.56 72.42
C VAL A 64 82.37 -12.10 71.94
N GLU A 65 82.84 -10.93 72.34
CA GLU A 65 84.17 -10.41 72.02
C GLU A 65 85.29 -11.30 72.55
N GLN A 66 85.13 -11.87 73.76
CA GLN A 66 86.06 -12.83 74.31
C GLN A 66 86.12 -14.10 73.44
N TYR A 67 84.97 -14.73 73.09
CA TYR A 67 84.94 -15.95 72.26
C TYR A 67 85.54 -15.73 70.87
N TYR A 68 85.29 -14.58 70.30
CA TYR A 68 85.88 -14.22 68.99
C TYR A 68 87.42 -14.14 69.08
N ARG A 69 88.00 -13.67 70.19
CA ARG A 69 89.44 -13.53 70.40
C ARG A 69 90.14 -14.82 70.81
N THR A 70 89.50 -15.64 71.66
CA THR A 70 90.19 -16.78 72.31
C THR A 70 89.86 -18.14 71.69
N GLY A 71 88.65 -18.26 71.08
CA GLY A 71 88.10 -19.51 70.58
C GLY A 71 87.76 -20.52 71.68
N GLU A 72 87.76 -20.09 72.99
CA GLU A 72 87.48 -20.99 74.08
C GLU A 72 86.06 -20.95 74.57
N LYS A 73 85.37 -22.12 74.70
CA LYS A 73 84.02 -22.28 75.15
C LYS A 73 83.97 -22.44 76.69
N ASP A 74 83.03 -21.80 77.37
CA ASP A 74 82.79 -21.93 78.80
C ASP A 74 81.30 -22.29 79.08
N ALA A 75 80.94 -22.32 80.37
CA ALA A 75 79.58 -22.69 80.79
C ALA A 75 78.50 -21.74 80.24
N TYR A 76 78.80 -20.44 80.11
CA TYR A 76 77.88 -19.46 79.55
C TYR A 76 77.68 -19.69 78.01
N TYR A 77 78.78 -20.08 77.36
CA TYR A 77 78.70 -20.45 75.94
C TYR A 77 77.69 -21.59 75.74
N GLU A 78 77.80 -22.64 76.56
CA GLU A 78 76.87 -23.80 76.46
C GLU A 78 75.46 -23.49 76.92
N GLU A 79 75.26 -22.52 77.83
CA GLU A 79 73.91 -22.05 78.20
C GLU A 79 73.22 -21.30 77.08
N ILE A 80 73.90 -20.36 76.43
CA ILE A 80 73.38 -19.62 75.29
C ILE A 80 73.16 -20.55 74.11
N HIS A 81 74.07 -21.45 73.84
CA HIS A 81 73.91 -22.41 72.76
C HIS A 81 72.62 -23.25 72.95
N ARG A 82 72.38 -23.79 74.12
CA ARG A 82 71.14 -24.52 74.45
C ARG A 82 69.90 -23.63 74.31
N TYR A 83 69.97 -22.38 74.71
CA TYR A 83 68.88 -21.44 74.58
C TYR A 83 68.54 -21.19 73.10
N LEU A 84 69.53 -20.92 72.29
CA LEU A 84 69.33 -20.71 70.87
C LEU A 84 68.76 -21.96 70.16
N GLN A 85 69.22 -23.17 70.51
CA GLN A 85 68.69 -24.43 70.06
C GLN A 85 67.19 -24.61 70.42
N ASP A 86 66.86 -24.35 71.73
CA ASP A 86 65.48 -24.49 72.20
C ASP A 86 64.51 -23.51 71.52
N VAL A 87 64.97 -22.27 71.29
CA VAL A 87 64.18 -21.27 70.54
C VAL A 87 64.04 -21.68 69.09
N ARG A 88 65.11 -22.12 68.44
CA ARG A 88 65.04 -22.59 67.03
C ARG A 88 64.03 -23.71 66.90
N GLU A 89 64.04 -24.73 67.76
CA GLU A 89 63.17 -25.88 67.71
C GLU A 89 61.70 -25.50 67.98
N LYS A 90 61.43 -24.73 69.05
CA LYS A 90 60.08 -24.35 69.47
C LYS A 90 59.38 -23.43 68.52
N LEU A 91 60.12 -22.55 67.84
CA LEU A 91 59.58 -21.60 66.89
C LEU A 91 59.68 -22.10 65.45
N GLY A 92 60.34 -23.23 65.20
CA GLY A 92 60.50 -23.80 63.87
C GLY A 92 61.36 -22.91 62.99
N LEU A 93 62.36 -22.24 63.55
CA LEU A 93 63.32 -21.43 62.82
C LEU A 93 64.22 -22.33 61.99
N LYS A 94 64.50 -21.92 60.71
CA LYS A 94 65.35 -22.74 59.84
C LYS A 94 66.80 -22.68 60.33
N TYR A 95 67.30 -21.46 60.51
CA TYR A 95 68.63 -21.22 61.07
C TYR A 95 68.54 -20.16 62.14
N PHE A 96 69.39 -20.30 63.18
CA PHE A 96 69.52 -19.30 64.21
C PHE A 96 71.00 -19.32 64.66
N TYR A 97 71.70 -18.26 64.38
CA TYR A 97 73.11 -18.19 64.53
C TYR A 97 73.57 -16.81 64.95
N VAL A 98 74.81 -16.75 65.54
CA VAL A 98 75.46 -15.50 65.92
C VAL A 98 76.79 -15.44 65.21
N VAL A 99 77.01 -14.39 64.45
CA VAL A 99 78.19 -14.24 63.60
C VAL A 99 78.82 -12.87 63.73
N VAL A 100 80.12 -12.80 63.52
CA VAL A 100 80.86 -11.55 63.36
C VAL A 100 81.12 -11.39 61.85
N PRO A 101 80.62 -10.32 61.24
CA PRO A 101 80.87 -10.07 59.81
C PRO A 101 82.30 -9.61 59.59
N GLU A 102 83.03 -10.32 58.72
CA GLU A 102 84.36 -9.94 58.25
C GLU A 102 84.22 -9.57 56.75
N ASP A 103 85.30 -9.03 56.15
CA ASP A 103 85.21 -8.44 54.79
C ASP A 103 84.62 -9.40 53.70
N GLU A 104 84.97 -10.67 53.73
CA GLU A 104 84.54 -11.65 52.71
C GLU A 104 83.77 -12.86 53.31
N VAL A 105 83.77 -13.05 54.61
CA VAL A 105 83.17 -14.21 55.27
C VAL A 105 82.45 -13.82 56.57
N MET A 106 81.59 -14.69 57.04
CA MET A 106 80.99 -14.63 58.40
C MET A 106 81.74 -15.53 59.32
N TYR A 107 82.15 -15.00 60.44
CA TYR A 107 82.79 -15.80 61.50
C TYR A 107 81.75 -16.23 62.53
N TYR A 108 81.51 -17.53 62.71
CA TYR A 108 80.49 -18.06 63.64
C TYR A 108 80.93 -18.04 65.11
N ILE A 109 80.06 -17.51 65.94
CA ILE A 109 80.20 -17.57 67.42
C ILE A 109 79.28 -18.68 67.94
N TRP A 110 78.01 -18.68 67.52
CA TRP A 110 77.05 -19.74 67.80
C TRP A 110 76.25 -20.11 66.54
N ASP A 111 75.96 -21.37 66.41
CA ASP A 111 74.98 -21.89 65.49
C ASP A 111 74.04 -22.82 66.28
N ALA A 112 72.73 -22.54 66.24
CA ALA A 112 71.72 -23.32 66.94
C ALA A 112 71.40 -24.66 66.25
N GLY A 113 72.18 -25.07 65.25
CA GLY A 113 72.09 -26.36 64.65
C GLY A 113 72.50 -27.50 65.59
N VAL A 114 72.17 -28.73 65.25
CA VAL A 114 72.59 -29.89 66.03
C VAL A 114 74.01 -30.26 65.57
N PRO A 115 74.98 -30.34 66.48
CA PRO A 115 76.35 -30.68 66.13
C PRO A 115 76.43 -31.99 65.30
N GLY A 116 77.01 -31.92 64.11
CA GLY A 116 77.14 -33.05 63.15
C GLY A 116 76.07 -33.11 62.06
N GLU A 117 75.10 -32.20 62.01
CA GLU A 117 74.25 -31.97 60.85
C GLU A 117 75.03 -31.21 59.78
N ASP A 118 74.77 -31.50 58.47
CA ASP A 118 75.41 -30.79 57.40
C ASP A 118 75.05 -29.31 57.40
N GLY A 119 76.04 -28.42 57.28
CA GLY A 119 75.87 -26.96 57.26
C GLY A 119 75.77 -26.30 58.65
N VAL A 120 76.05 -27.04 59.76
CA VAL A 120 76.14 -26.47 61.11
C VAL A 120 77.58 -26.08 61.42
N CYS A 121 77.76 -24.82 61.76
CA CYS A 121 79.05 -24.23 62.03
C CYS A 121 79.39 -24.24 63.54
N ASP A 122 80.65 -24.54 63.94
CA ASP A 122 81.15 -24.43 65.31
C ASP A 122 81.85 -23.08 65.54
N LEU A 123 82.16 -22.77 66.83
CA LEU A 123 82.92 -21.56 67.15
C LEU A 123 84.24 -21.52 66.36
N GLY A 124 84.45 -20.52 65.61
CA GLY A 124 85.64 -20.34 64.77
C GLY A 124 85.51 -20.75 63.31
N ASP A 125 84.40 -21.37 62.94
CA ASP A 125 84.10 -21.68 61.51
C ASP A 125 83.78 -20.41 60.77
N THR A 126 84.08 -20.40 59.49
CA THR A 126 83.75 -19.26 58.60
C THR A 126 83.00 -19.75 57.38
N ASP A 127 82.00 -18.95 56.98
CA ASP A 127 81.21 -19.21 55.73
C ASP A 127 81.10 -17.94 54.87
N ALA A 128 80.89 -18.12 53.56
CA ALA A 128 80.76 -17.04 52.63
C ALA A 128 79.41 -16.37 52.74
N TYR A 129 79.33 -15.08 52.44
CA TYR A 129 78.04 -14.39 52.31
C TYR A 129 77.23 -14.90 51.11
N TYR A 130 75.96 -15.01 51.31
CA TYR A 130 75.05 -15.41 50.23
C TYR A 130 74.00 -14.35 49.96
N GLY A 131 73.52 -14.29 48.74
CA GLY A 131 72.31 -13.54 48.30
C GLY A 131 72.29 -12.03 48.62
N GLY A 132 73.45 -11.37 48.62
CA GLY A 132 73.58 -9.93 49.00
C GLY A 132 73.67 -9.67 50.45
N GLY A 133 73.87 -10.72 51.29
CA GLY A 133 74.00 -10.64 52.77
C GLY A 133 75.20 -9.82 53.25
N ASN A 134 76.28 -9.72 52.45
CA ASN A 134 77.46 -8.96 52.80
C ASN A 134 77.13 -7.49 53.13
N GLU A 135 76.55 -6.73 52.24
CA GLU A 135 76.19 -5.31 52.44
C GLU A 135 75.20 -5.13 53.58
N LEU A 136 74.22 -6.03 53.68
CA LEU A 136 73.17 -5.95 54.70
C LEU A 136 73.69 -6.30 56.09
N MET A 137 74.53 -7.34 56.26
CA MET A 137 75.13 -7.68 57.53
C MET A 137 76.13 -6.62 58.00
N HIS A 138 76.95 -6.08 57.09
CA HIS A 138 77.80 -4.94 57.43
C HIS A 138 77.02 -3.69 57.83
N GLY A 139 75.85 -3.46 57.10
CA GLY A 139 74.92 -2.39 57.46
C GLY A 139 74.28 -2.60 58.81
N ALA A 140 73.92 -3.85 59.20
CA ALA A 140 73.34 -4.23 60.48
C ALA A 140 74.36 -4.15 61.60
N PHE A 141 75.65 -4.23 61.31
CA PHE A 141 76.74 -4.15 62.26
C PHE A 141 77.12 -2.72 62.65
N ALA A 142 76.31 -1.74 62.33
CA ALA A 142 76.48 -0.35 62.68
C ALA A 142 75.75 0.01 63.99
N VAL A 143 76.23 1.02 64.71
CA VAL A 143 75.68 1.49 66.02
C VAL A 143 74.36 2.13 65.76
N ASP A 144 73.51 2.22 65.35
CA ASP A 144 72.18 2.77 65.01
C ASP A 144 71.58 2.14 63.70
N ALA A 145 71.87 0.84 63.48
CA ALA A 145 71.35 0.16 62.32
C ALA A 145 69.83 0.10 62.36
N GLU A 146 69.19 0.50 61.26
CA GLU A 146 67.75 0.24 61.03
C GLU A 146 67.49 -1.29 60.98
N GLN A 147 66.21 -1.69 61.08
CA GLN A 147 65.82 -3.09 60.96
C GLN A 147 66.36 -3.66 59.65
N THR A 148 67.28 -4.56 59.72
CA THR A 148 67.92 -5.17 58.57
C THR A 148 67.34 -6.54 58.35
N ILE A 149 66.60 -6.63 57.23
CA ILE A 149 65.90 -7.84 56.80
C ILE A 149 66.31 -8.16 55.37
N LEU A 150 66.65 -9.40 55.13
CA LEU A 150 66.95 -9.92 53.80
C LEU A 150 65.94 -11.01 53.41
N ILE A 151 65.24 -10.82 52.30
CA ILE A 151 64.41 -11.86 51.76
C ILE A 151 65.13 -12.46 50.56
N THR A 152 65.48 -13.72 50.66
CA THR A 152 66.22 -14.44 49.58
C THR A 152 65.47 -15.68 49.18
N ASN A 153 65.59 -16.02 47.90
CA ASN A 153 65.12 -17.30 47.34
C ASN A 153 66.23 -17.88 46.45
N ASN A 154 66.96 -18.83 46.96
CA ASN A 154 68.06 -19.51 46.28
C ASN A 154 67.90 -21.05 46.32
N GLU A 155 68.61 -21.74 45.46
CA GLU A 155 68.50 -23.21 45.35
C GLU A 155 69.15 -23.95 46.55
N GLU A 156 70.10 -23.33 47.21
CA GLU A 156 70.88 -23.95 48.30
C GLU A 156 70.17 -23.86 49.64
N TYR A 157 69.69 -22.68 50.01
CA TYR A 157 69.06 -22.41 51.33
C TYR A 157 67.53 -22.29 51.26
N GLY A 158 66.95 -22.25 50.08
CA GLY A 158 65.52 -22.13 49.82
C GLY A 158 65.02 -20.68 49.95
N TYR A 159 63.70 -20.52 50.19
CA TYR A 159 63.08 -19.24 50.37
C TYR A 159 63.06 -18.78 51.83
N LEU A 160 63.89 -17.78 52.16
CA LEU A 160 64.18 -17.35 53.55
C LEU A 160 63.83 -15.87 53.75
N ALA A 161 63.33 -15.59 54.94
CA ALA A 161 63.36 -14.27 55.57
C ALA A 161 64.43 -14.26 56.65
N SER A 162 65.52 -13.54 56.41
CA SER A 162 66.67 -13.41 57.26
C SER A 162 66.67 -12.06 57.98
N ALA A 163 66.84 -12.04 59.22
CA ALA A 163 66.95 -10.80 60.01
C ALA A 163 68.26 -10.77 60.77
N TYR A 164 68.87 -9.62 60.81
CA TYR A 164 70.14 -9.36 61.40
C TYR A 164 70.03 -8.25 62.43
N VAL A 165 70.46 -8.51 63.73
CA VAL A 165 70.39 -7.52 64.79
C VAL A 165 71.75 -7.49 65.52
N ALA A 166 72.31 -6.30 65.66
CA ALA A 166 73.63 -6.14 66.37
C ALA A 166 73.56 -6.47 67.83
N ILE A 167 74.49 -7.28 68.25
CA ILE A 167 74.79 -7.54 69.69
C ILE A 167 75.82 -6.51 70.14
N LEU A 168 75.48 -5.73 71.17
CA LEU A 168 76.34 -4.66 71.71
C LEU A 168 77.11 -5.10 72.96
N ASN A 169 78.33 -4.68 73.04
CA ASN A 169 79.10 -4.81 74.32
C ASN A 169 78.65 -3.70 75.30
N LYS A 170 79.15 -3.73 76.52
CA LYS A 170 78.83 -2.73 77.57
C LYS A 170 79.26 -1.29 77.24
N ALA A 171 80.13 -1.13 76.27
CA ALA A 171 80.51 0.18 75.74
C ALA A 171 79.55 0.66 74.66
N GLY A 172 78.53 -0.11 74.24
CA GLY A 172 77.59 0.20 73.19
C GLY A 172 78.14 -0.01 71.77
N THR A 173 79.25 -0.77 71.63
CA THR A 173 79.85 -1.08 70.31
C THR A 173 79.32 -2.41 69.80
N PRO A 174 78.92 -2.55 68.58
CA PRO A 174 78.49 -3.83 68.01
C PRO A 174 79.66 -4.78 67.88
N VAL A 175 79.46 -6.03 68.33
CA VAL A 175 80.50 -7.07 68.40
C VAL A 175 80.14 -8.34 67.66
N ALA A 176 78.88 -8.58 67.42
CA ALA A 176 78.36 -9.65 66.57
C ALA A 176 76.94 -9.33 66.05
N LEU A 177 76.43 -10.17 65.22
CA LEU A 177 75.02 -10.13 64.73
C LEU A 177 74.30 -11.39 65.22
N ALA A 178 73.17 -11.22 65.86
CA ALA A 178 72.19 -12.27 66.01
C ALA A 178 71.40 -12.39 64.71
N SER A 179 71.39 -13.58 64.16
CA SER A 179 70.80 -13.84 62.81
C SER A 179 69.75 -14.94 62.92
N VAL A 180 68.57 -14.64 62.41
CA VAL A 180 67.43 -15.57 62.37
C VAL A 180 66.91 -15.71 61.00
N ASP A 181 66.84 -16.95 60.48
CA ASP A 181 66.33 -17.29 59.22
C ASP A 181 65.04 -18.12 59.34
N ILE A 182 63.96 -17.63 58.80
CA ILE A 182 62.68 -18.33 58.79
C ILE A 182 62.39 -18.81 57.35
N SER A 183 62.13 -20.13 57.25
CA SER A 183 61.71 -20.67 55.92
C SER A 183 60.34 -20.17 55.53
N MET A 184 60.29 -19.64 54.37
CA MET A 184 59.04 -19.19 53.70
C MET A 184 58.53 -20.19 52.65
N ASP A 185 59.12 -21.39 52.50
CA ASP A 185 58.73 -22.40 51.52
C ASP A 185 57.25 -22.80 51.64
N MET A 186 56.68 -22.78 52.84
CA MET A 186 55.26 -23.03 53.09
C MET A 186 54.33 -21.93 52.56
N ILE A 187 54.87 -20.71 52.35
CA ILE A 187 54.05 -19.58 51.84
C ILE A 187 53.45 -19.91 50.49
N ASP A 188 54.22 -20.47 49.55
CA ASP A 188 53.72 -20.82 48.22
C ASP A 188 52.63 -21.90 48.28
N GLN A 189 52.71 -22.84 49.25
CA GLN A 189 51.63 -23.82 49.47
C GLN A 189 50.36 -23.16 50.03
N GLN A 190 50.53 -22.28 51.03
CA GLN A 190 49.43 -21.54 51.66
C GLN A 190 48.76 -20.59 50.62
N ILE A 191 49.57 -19.92 49.81
CA ILE A 191 49.06 -19.08 48.68
C ILE A 191 48.24 -19.92 47.73
N ARG A 192 48.74 -21.09 47.28
CA ARG A 192 47.98 -21.99 46.36
C ARG A 192 46.67 -22.45 46.96
N GLN A 193 46.64 -22.83 48.25
CA GLN A 193 45.41 -23.22 48.96
C GLN A 193 44.43 -22.06 49.08
N PHE A 194 44.92 -20.87 49.47
CA PHE A 194 44.10 -19.65 49.59
C PHE A 194 43.52 -19.24 48.24
N LEU A 195 44.35 -19.24 47.17
CA LEU A 195 43.88 -18.93 45.82
C LEU A 195 42.87 -19.96 45.33
N GLY A 196 43.09 -21.26 45.60
CA GLY A 196 42.15 -22.32 45.23
C GLY A 196 40.78 -22.11 45.90
N LEU A 197 40.75 -21.84 47.21
CA LEU A 197 39.50 -21.56 47.93
C LEU A 197 38.82 -20.28 47.39
N THR A 198 39.61 -19.22 47.24
CA THR A 198 39.10 -17.94 46.73
C THR A 198 38.52 -18.10 45.31
N LEU A 199 39.21 -18.83 44.43
CA LEU A 199 38.73 -19.13 43.09
C LEU A 199 37.41 -19.92 43.12
N CYS A 200 37.28 -20.93 43.98
CA CYS A 200 36.05 -21.69 44.15
C CYS A 200 34.87 -20.79 44.59
N VAL A 201 35.10 -19.91 45.56
CA VAL A 201 34.07 -18.98 46.04
C VAL A 201 33.68 -18.00 44.94
N VAL A 202 34.64 -17.41 44.21
CA VAL A 202 34.39 -16.50 43.12
C VAL A 202 33.61 -17.20 42.02
N LEU A 203 33.97 -18.41 41.62
CA LEU A 203 33.25 -19.19 40.63
C LEU A 203 31.83 -19.52 41.08
N ALA A 204 31.62 -19.88 42.35
CA ALA A 204 30.27 -20.14 42.87
C ALA A 204 29.38 -18.89 42.82
N VAL A 205 29.92 -17.74 43.25
CA VAL A 205 29.20 -16.45 43.19
C VAL A 205 28.91 -16.05 41.73
N LEU A 206 29.87 -16.25 40.83
CA LEU A 206 29.67 -15.99 39.40
C LEU A 206 28.58 -16.87 38.79
N LEU A 207 28.61 -18.17 39.08
CA LEU A 207 27.57 -19.10 38.58
C LEU A 207 26.19 -18.72 39.12
N LEU A 208 26.08 -18.38 40.40
CA LEU A 208 24.84 -17.91 41.01
C LEU A 208 24.34 -16.62 40.34
N SER A 209 25.25 -15.67 40.12
CA SER A 209 24.94 -14.38 39.47
C SER A 209 24.51 -14.55 38.01
N ILE A 210 25.19 -15.43 37.26
CA ILE A 210 24.82 -15.79 35.90
C ILE A 210 23.42 -16.43 35.85
N PHE A 211 23.13 -17.33 36.80
CA PHE A 211 21.82 -17.98 36.88
C PHE A 211 20.71 -16.99 37.23
N ALA A 212 20.93 -16.14 38.22
CA ALA A 212 20.00 -15.10 38.64
C ALA A 212 19.74 -14.09 37.51
N TYR A 213 20.81 -13.63 36.83
CA TYR A 213 20.71 -12.75 35.69
C TYR A 213 19.99 -13.40 34.49
N TYR A 214 20.30 -14.66 34.19
CA TYR A 214 19.60 -15.42 33.16
C TYR A 214 18.10 -15.51 33.43
N TYR A 215 17.72 -15.82 34.67
CA TYR A 215 16.31 -15.91 35.07
C TYR A 215 15.61 -14.55 34.98
N TYR A 216 16.28 -13.48 35.44
CA TYR A 216 15.78 -12.11 35.39
C TYR A 216 15.53 -11.65 33.95
N VAL A 217 16.55 -11.74 33.09
CA VAL A 217 16.44 -11.33 31.68
C VAL A 217 15.40 -12.16 30.94
N ARG A 218 15.34 -13.46 31.20
CA ARG A 218 14.34 -14.34 30.59
C ARG A 218 12.93 -13.93 30.98
N ARG A 219 12.69 -13.58 32.23
CA ARG A 219 11.35 -13.27 32.74
C ARG A 219 10.89 -11.86 32.36
N ILE A 220 11.76 -10.87 32.47
CA ILE A 220 11.39 -9.46 32.32
C ILE A 220 11.54 -8.97 30.87
N LEU A 221 12.54 -9.44 30.14
CA LEU A 221 12.80 -8.96 28.79
C LEU A 221 12.38 -9.96 27.69
N ILE A 222 12.86 -11.21 27.79
CA ILE A 222 12.74 -12.15 26.65
C ILE A 222 11.31 -12.66 26.48
N ARG A 223 10.62 -13.01 27.58
CA ARG A 223 9.24 -13.52 27.50
C ARG A 223 8.28 -12.45 26.97
N PRO A 224 8.21 -11.22 27.52
CA PRO A 224 7.33 -10.17 27.01
C PRO A 224 7.60 -9.82 25.55
N LEU A 225 8.89 -9.66 25.18
CA LEU A 225 9.27 -9.38 23.79
C LEU A 225 8.84 -10.50 22.82
N ARG A 226 8.92 -11.76 23.27
CA ARG A 226 8.46 -12.90 22.48
C ARG A 226 6.93 -12.91 22.33
N THR A 227 6.19 -12.55 23.38
CA THR A 227 4.74 -12.40 23.32
C THR A 227 4.34 -11.35 22.30
N LEU A 228 4.94 -10.16 22.34
CA LEU A 228 4.75 -9.11 21.35
C LEU A 228 5.10 -9.57 19.93
N HIS A 229 6.23 -10.26 19.77
CA HIS A 229 6.66 -10.78 18.47
C HIS A 229 5.68 -11.80 17.90
N HIS A 230 5.21 -12.76 18.70
CA HIS A 230 4.21 -13.74 18.26
C HIS A 230 2.86 -13.08 17.95
N ALA A 231 2.44 -12.10 18.74
CA ALA A 231 1.24 -11.34 18.47
C ALA A 231 1.32 -10.59 17.14
N ALA A 232 2.49 -9.94 16.86
CA ALA A 232 2.71 -9.25 15.60
C ALA A 232 2.73 -10.20 14.38
N ILE A 233 3.33 -11.39 14.51
CA ILE A 233 3.30 -12.41 13.45
C ILE A 233 1.88 -12.94 13.25
N GLY A 234 1.17 -13.28 14.34
CA GLY A 234 -0.21 -13.76 14.26
C GLY A 234 -1.14 -12.77 13.59
N LEU A 235 -0.92 -11.46 13.79
CA LEU A 235 -1.66 -10.41 13.12
C LEU A 235 -1.48 -10.46 11.59
N VAL A 236 -0.25 -10.68 11.13
CA VAL A 236 0.06 -10.77 9.69
C VAL A 236 -0.46 -12.09 9.09
N GLU A 237 -0.35 -13.20 9.81
CA GLU A 237 -0.79 -14.53 9.35
C GLU A 237 -2.32 -14.65 9.29
N SER A 238 -3.06 -13.95 10.16
CA SER A 238 -4.54 -13.89 10.13
C SER A 238 -5.10 -13.10 8.95
N ARG A 239 -4.26 -12.57 8.06
CA ARG A 239 -4.63 -11.69 6.93
C ARG A 239 -5.45 -10.48 7.34
N MET A 240 -5.45 -10.10 8.61
CA MET A 240 -6.17 -8.96 9.17
C MET A 240 -7.72 -9.05 8.97
N GLU A 241 -8.26 -10.27 8.81
CA GLU A 241 -9.68 -10.47 8.54
C GLU A 241 -10.58 -10.19 9.76
N ASP A 242 -10.10 -10.46 10.97
CA ASP A 242 -10.81 -10.14 12.22
C ASP A 242 -9.82 -9.75 13.32
N LEU A 243 -9.73 -8.46 13.60
CA LEU A 243 -8.87 -7.86 14.62
C LEU A 243 -9.62 -7.56 15.93
N SER A 244 -10.92 -7.84 16.01
CA SER A 244 -11.79 -7.46 17.15
C SER A 244 -11.39 -8.14 18.46
N HIS A 245 -10.77 -9.32 18.40
CA HIS A 245 -10.34 -10.11 19.55
C HIS A 245 -8.83 -10.02 19.82
N PHE A 246 -8.11 -9.16 19.13
CA PHE A 246 -6.68 -9.03 19.32
C PHE A 246 -6.37 -8.42 20.70
N ARG A 247 -5.67 -9.18 21.55
CA ARG A 247 -5.19 -8.74 22.86
C ARG A 247 -3.77 -9.21 23.08
N VAL A 248 -2.94 -8.30 23.58
CA VAL A 248 -1.56 -8.59 23.99
C VAL A 248 -1.42 -8.15 25.44
N GLU A 249 -1.28 -9.13 26.34
CA GLU A 249 -1.08 -8.86 27.76
C GLU A 249 0.41 -8.96 28.09
N VAL A 250 1.02 -7.84 28.43
CA VAL A 250 2.39 -7.69 28.92
C VAL A 250 2.33 -6.82 30.17
N ASN A 251 2.67 -7.41 31.32
CA ASN A 251 2.63 -6.74 32.63
C ASN A 251 4.05 -6.73 33.18
N THR A 252 4.85 -5.77 32.76
CA THR A 252 6.25 -5.61 33.19
C THR A 252 6.49 -4.36 34.02
N GLY A 253 5.56 -3.38 33.97
CA GLY A 253 5.66 -2.11 34.69
C GLY A 253 6.71 -1.16 34.11
N ASP A 254 7.12 -1.37 32.85
CA ASP A 254 8.17 -0.63 32.18
C ASP A 254 7.78 -0.29 30.73
N GLU A 255 8.75 0.18 29.93
CA GLU A 255 8.56 0.59 28.53
C GLU A 255 8.05 -0.56 27.64
N LEU A 256 8.19 -1.82 28.03
CA LEU A 256 7.66 -2.96 27.29
C LEU A 256 6.13 -3.08 27.43
N GLU A 257 5.60 -2.75 28.59
CA GLU A 257 4.16 -2.67 28.80
C GLU A 257 3.56 -1.50 28.03
N GLU A 258 4.20 -0.32 28.05
CA GLU A 258 3.80 0.84 27.26
C GLU A 258 3.81 0.53 25.75
N LEU A 259 4.85 -0.19 25.28
CA LEU A 259 4.92 -0.67 23.89
C LEU A 259 3.78 -1.64 23.58
N ALA A 260 3.42 -2.54 24.49
CA ALA A 260 2.30 -3.46 24.29
C ALA A 260 0.95 -2.72 24.18
N HIS A 261 0.73 -1.71 25.02
CA HIS A 261 -0.46 -0.86 24.95
C HIS A 261 -0.51 -0.07 23.65
N SER A 262 0.61 0.55 23.25
CA SER A 262 0.71 1.29 21.99
C SER A 262 0.45 0.40 20.77
N PHE A 263 0.95 -0.83 20.80
CA PHE A 263 0.72 -1.83 19.75
C PHE A 263 -0.76 -2.25 19.72
N GLN A 264 -1.38 -2.48 20.86
CA GLN A 264 -2.80 -2.82 20.94
C GLN A 264 -3.69 -1.67 20.45
N TYR A 265 -3.37 -0.43 20.81
CA TYR A 265 -4.05 0.76 20.31
C TYR A 265 -3.95 0.89 18.78
N MET A 266 -2.75 0.72 18.22
CA MET A 266 -2.53 0.72 16.77
C MET A 266 -3.39 -0.34 16.05
N VAL A 267 -3.49 -1.55 16.60
CA VAL A 267 -4.31 -2.62 16.01
C VAL A 267 -5.80 -2.28 16.10
N SER A 268 -6.25 -1.66 17.18
CA SER A 268 -7.63 -1.18 17.32
C SER A 268 -7.99 -0.12 16.28
N GLU A 269 -7.14 0.89 16.08
CA GLU A 269 -7.30 1.93 15.06
C GLU A 269 -7.31 1.34 13.64
N LEU A 270 -6.38 0.39 13.39
CA LEU A 270 -6.33 -0.31 12.11
C LEU A 270 -7.62 -1.09 11.82
N ASN A 271 -8.18 -1.76 12.84
CA ASN A 271 -9.45 -2.48 12.71
C ASN A 271 -10.61 -1.55 12.37
N GLU A 272 -10.71 -0.41 13.05
CA GLU A 272 -11.73 0.61 12.75
C GLU A 272 -11.59 1.15 11.33
N TYR A 273 -10.34 1.42 10.89
CA TYR A 273 -10.05 1.87 9.54
C TYR A 273 -10.46 0.84 8.48
N ILE A 274 -10.13 -0.45 8.68
CA ILE A 274 -10.49 -1.54 7.76
C ILE A 274 -12.01 -1.70 7.67
N GLN A 275 -12.73 -1.68 8.81
CA GLN A 275 -14.18 -1.78 8.83
C GLN A 275 -14.83 -0.59 8.10
N ASN A 276 -14.32 0.62 8.32
CA ASN A 276 -14.83 1.81 7.66
C ASN A 276 -14.59 1.77 6.15
N LEU A 277 -13.39 1.36 5.72
CA LEU A 277 -13.06 1.18 4.30
C LEU A 277 -13.94 0.11 3.64
N SER A 278 -14.15 -1.03 4.31
CA SER A 278 -15.02 -2.10 3.81
C SER A 278 -16.47 -1.62 3.65
N ARG A 279 -16.99 -0.87 4.62
CA ARG A 279 -18.34 -0.28 4.56
C ARG A 279 -18.48 0.70 3.39
N VAL A 280 -17.50 1.62 3.24
CA VAL A 280 -17.53 2.61 2.15
C VAL A 280 -17.41 1.92 0.78
N THR A 281 -16.57 0.89 0.68
CA THR A 281 -16.42 0.12 -0.57
C THR A 281 -17.72 -0.61 -0.92
N ALA A 282 -18.34 -1.30 0.03
CA ALA A 282 -19.61 -2.00 -0.18
C ALA A 282 -20.74 -1.03 -0.57
N GLU A 283 -20.79 0.15 0.05
CA GLU A 283 -21.77 1.19 -0.28
C GLU A 283 -21.54 1.74 -1.70
N LYS A 284 -20.28 1.97 -2.09
CA LYS A 284 -19.92 2.40 -3.45
C LYS A 284 -20.30 1.35 -4.49
N GLU A 285 -20.03 0.07 -4.22
CA GLU A 285 -20.42 -1.04 -5.11
C GLU A 285 -21.94 -1.15 -5.25
N ARG A 286 -22.69 -0.98 -4.15
CA ARG A 286 -24.15 -0.99 -4.18
C ARG A 286 -24.71 0.17 -5.03
N ILE A 287 -24.20 1.39 -4.80
CA ILE A 287 -24.63 2.56 -5.58
C ILE A 287 -24.28 2.37 -7.07
N GLY A 288 -23.10 1.85 -7.38
CA GLY A 288 -22.70 1.53 -8.76
C GLY A 288 -23.65 0.53 -9.41
N ALA A 289 -24.04 -0.54 -8.71
CA ALA A 289 -24.99 -1.52 -9.22
C ALA A 289 -26.40 -0.92 -9.46
N GLU A 290 -26.87 -0.06 -8.56
CA GLU A 290 -28.16 0.66 -8.72
C GLU A 290 -28.13 1.60 -9.94
N LEU A 291 -27.02 2.31 -10.16
CA LEU A 291 -26.82 3.18 -11.33
C LEU A 291 -26.71 2.38 -12.65
N ASP A 292 -26.07 1.21 -12.65
CA ASP A 292 -26.04 0.34 -13.82
C ASP A 292 -27.42 -0.13 -14.23
N VAL A 293 -28.30 -0.45 -13.27
CA VAL A 293 -29.70 -0.77 -13.55
C VAL A 293 -30.41 0.43 -14.17
N ALA A 294 -30.22 1.63 -13.61
CA ALA A 294 -30.81 2.86 -14.14
C ALA A 294 -30.36 3.13 -15.58
N ARG A 295 -29.06 2.93 -15.89
CA ARG A 295 -28.49 3.03 -17.23
C ARG A 295 -29.14 2.06 -18.23
N HIS A 296 -29.34 0.81 -17.81
CA HIS A 296 -30.01 -0.18 -18.68
C HIS A 296 -31.45 0.19 -18.96
N ILE A 297 -32.19 0.69 -17.97
CA ILE A 297 -33.56 1.15 -18.15
C ILE A 297 -33.58 2.33 -19.15
N GLN A 298 -32.73 3.34 -18.96
CA GLN A 298 -32.62 4.49 -19.82
C GLN A 298 -32.28 4.10 -21.27
N ALA A 299 -31.25 3.26 -21.45
CA ALA A 299 -30.83 2.79 -22.76
C ALA A 299 -31.93 2.01 -23.49
N SER A 300 -32.76 1.24 -22.76
CA SER A 300 -33.88 0.50 -23.33
C SER A 300 -35.03 1.40 -23.83
N MET A 301 -35.10 2.64 -23.34
CA MET A 301 -36.10 3.60 -23.78
C MET A 301 -35.75 4.28 -25.11
N LEU A 302 -34.46 4.30 -25.46
CA LEU A 302 -34.02 4.86 -26.73
C LEU A 302 -34.14 3.82 -27.84
N PRO A 303 -34.52 4.22 -29.08
CA PRO A 303 -34.50 3.31 -30.20
C PRO A 303 -33.07 2.84 -30.52
N CYS A 304 -32.73 1.59 -30.19
CA CYS A 304 -31.38 1.04 -30.32
C CYS A 304 -31.26 -0.09 -31.35
N ILE A 305 -32.36 -0.51 -31.98
CA ILE A 305 -32.37 -1.58 -32.97
C ILE A 305 -32.33 -0.95 -34.35
N PHE A 306 -31.30 -1.25 -35.14
CA PHE A 306 -31.14 -0.75 -36.50
C PHE A 306 -30.94 -1.89 -37.50
N PRO A 307 -31.53 -1.84 -38.74
CA PRO A 307 -32.39 -0.74 -39.21
C PRO A 307 -33.71 -0.66 -38.45
N ALA A 308 -34.10 0.56 -38.04
CA ALA A 308 -35.27 0.78 -37.19
C ALA A 308 -36.59 0.49 -37.94
N PHE A 309 -36.61 0.69 -39.24
CA PHE A 309 -37.76 0.46 -40.13
C PHE A 309 -37.31 -0.39 -41.33
N PRO A 310 -37.11 -1.71 -41.17
CA PRO A 310 -36.54 -2.57 -42.20
C PRO A 310 -37.42 -2.66 -43.46
N GLU A 311 -38.71 -2.38 -43.32
CA GLU A 311 -39.67 -2.41 -44.43
C GLU A 311 -39.79 -1.08 -45.20
N ARG A 312 -39.16 -0.02 -44.66
CA ARG A 312 -39.13 1.30 -45.28
C ARG A 312 -37.86 1.47 -46.10
N HIS A 313 -38.00 1.85 -47.35
CA HIS A 313 -36.88 2.06 -48.26
C HIS A 313 -36.72 3.54 -48.66
N GLU A 314 -37.66 4.39 -48.22
CA GLU A 314 -37.73 5.81 -48.54
C GLU A 314 -36.67 6.63 -47.81
N PHE A 315 -36.14 6.12 -46.69
CA PHE A 315 -35.10 6.78 -45.91
C PHE A 315 -34.17 5.77 -45.22
N ASP A 316 -33.00 6.23 -44.83
CA ASP A 316 -32.08 5.57 -43.93
C ASP A 316 -31.95 6.42 -42.66
N ILE A 317 -32.00 5.82 -41.48
CA ILE A 317 -31.89 6.53 -40.23
C ILE A 317 -30.96 5.79 -39.26
N TYR A 318 -30.13 6.53 -38.58
CA TYR A 318 -29.27 6.02 -37.52
C TYR A 318 -29.10 7.08 -36.44
N ALA A 319 -29.02 6.65 -35.19
CA ALA A 319 -28.76 7.51 -34.07
C ALA A 319 -27.84 6.80 -33.05
N SER A 320 -27.09 7.57 -32.28
CA SER A 320 -26.24 7.10 -31.22
C SER A 320 -26.22 8.10 -30.06
N MET A 321 -26.04 7.59 -28.87
CA MET A 321 -25.87 8.34 -27.65
C MET A 321 -24.76 7.70 -26.80
N THR A 322 -23.82 8.51 -26.33
CA THR A 322 -22.76 8.13 -25.43
C THR A 322 -22.82 9.05 -24.21
N PRO A 323 -23.30 8.56 -23.04
CA PRO A 323 -23.43 9.40 -21.86
C PRO A 323 -22.06 9.71 -21.24
N ALA A 324 -21.91 10.92 -20.69
CA ALA A 324 -20.71 11.37 -19.97
C ALA A 324 -20.59 10.79 -18.55
N LYS A 325 -21.71 10.40 -17.95
CA LYS A 325 -21.81 9.73 -16.66
C LYS A 325 -22.52 8.39 -16.79
N GLU A 326 -22.81 7.78 -15.65
CA GLU A 326 -23.54 6.49 -15.63
C GLU A 326 -24.90 6.58 -16.32
N VAL A 327 -25.58 7.73 -16.20
CA VAL A 327 -26.84 8.05 -16.89
C VAL A 327 -26.77 9.48 -17.46
N GLY A 328 -27.37 9.69 -18.63
CA GLY A 328 -27.36 10.96 -19.36
C GLY A 328 -28.65 11.75 -19.26
N GLY A 329 -28.56 13.04 -19.62
CA GLY A 329 -29.70 13.93 -19.79
C GLY A 329 -30.22 13.93 -21.22
N ASP A 330 -29.36 13.66 -22.17
CA ASP A 330 -29.65 13.64 -23.60
C ASP A 330 -30.61 12.53 -24.02
N PHE A 331 -31.33 12.78 -25.07
CA PHE A 331 -32.06 11.72 -25.79
C PHE A 331 -32.35 12.05 -27.24
N TYR A 332 -32.49 11.02 -28.00
CA TYR A 332 -33.11 11.05 -29.30
C TYR A 332 -34.34 10.16 -29.33
N ASP A 333 -35.29 10.46 -30.23
CA ASP A 333 -36.36 9.54 -30.57
C ASP A 333 -36.73 9.69 -32.02
N PHE A 334 -37.21 8.62 -32.61
CA PHE A 334 -37.83 8.62 -33.91
C PHE A 334 -38.93 7.56 -33.98
N PHE A 335 -40.07 7.94 -34.46
CA PHE A 335 -41.23 7.05 -34.55
C PHE A 335 -42.20 7.51 -35.63
N LEU A 336 -42.98 6.60 -36.16
CA LEU A 336 -44.05 6.93 -37.06
C LEU A 336 -45.19 7.54 -36.25
N VAL A 337 -45.65 8.72 -36.66
CA VAL A 337 -46.87 9.37 -36.20
C VAL A 337 -48.07 8.68 -36.84
N ASP A 338 -47.96 8.42 -38.11
CA ASP A 338 -48.87 7.64 -38.95
C ASP A 338 -48.05 6.98 -40.09
N ASP A 339 -48.73 6.38 -41.09
CA ASP A 339 -48.07 5.68 -42.20
C ASP A 339 -47.17 6.56 -43.06
N ASP A 340 -47.38 7.87 -43.09
CA ASP A 340 -46.68 8.81 -43.96
C ASP A 340 -45.87 9.87 -43.18
N HIS A 341 -46.01 9.93 -41.85
CA HIS A 341 -45.33 10.94 -41.05
C HIS A 341 -44.35 10.29 -40.07
N LEU A 342 -43.08 10.67 -40.16
CA LEU A 342 -42.00 10.28 -39.27
C LEU A 342 -41.60 11.46 -38.34
N ALA A 343 -41.76 11.30 -37.06
CA ALA A 343 -41.23 12.24 -36.06
C ALA A 343 -39.77 11.94 -35.76
N LEU A 344 -38.96 13.00 -35.69
CA LEU A 344 -37.54 13.00 -35.27
C LEU A 344 -37.39 13.95 -34.11
N VAL A 345 -36.81 13.50 -33.02
CA VAL A 345 -36.58 14.27 -31.81
C VAL A 345 -35.10 14.21 -31.42
N MET A 346 -34.54 15.35 -31.12
CA MET A 346 -33.24 15.48 -30.48
C MET A 346 -33.42 16.45 -29.31
N ALA A 347 -32.90 16.07 -28.13
CA ALA A 347 -33.11 16.85 -26.92
C ALA A 347 -31.96 16.65 -25.93
N ASP A 348 -31.70 17.72 -25.17
CA ASP A 348 -30.73 17.75 -24.10
C ASP A 348 -31.35 18.38 -22.85
N VAL A 349 -31.28 17.69 -21.73
CA VAL A 349 -31.83 18.09 -20.44
C VAL A 349 -30.75 18.76 -19.60
N SER A 350 -31.07 19.92 -19.06
CA SER A 350 -30.16 20.64 -18.13
C SER A 350 -29.72 19.79 -16.96
N GLY A 351 -28.42 19.84 -16.63
CA GLY A 351 -27.81 19.08 -15.55
C GLY A 351 -27.41 17.67 -15.98
N LYS A 352 -26.95 16.85 -15.02
CA LYS A 352 -26.35 15.53 -15.31
C LYS A 352 -26.72 14.51 -14.23
N GLY A 353 -26.66 13.25 -14.59
CA GLY A 353 -26.92 12.13 -13.66
C GLY A 353 -28.41 11.84 -13.48
N VAL A 354 -28.77 11.24 -12.35
CA VAL A 354 -30.11 10.68 -12.12
C VAL A 354 -31.27 11.68 -12.30
N PRO A 355 -31.19 12.93 -11.77
CA PRO A 355 -32.27 13.91 -11.98
C PRO A 355 -32.51 14.22 -13.46
N ALA A 356 -31.43 14.45 -14.24
CA ALA A 356 -31.53 14.70 -15.67
C ALA A 356 -32.11 13.51 -16.43
N ALA A 357 -31.68 12.29 -16.10
CA ALA A 357 -32.21 11.06 -16.68
C ALA A 357 -33.71 10.88 -16.42
N LEU A 358 -34.19 11.19 -15.23
CA LEU A 358 -35.62 11.12 -14.90
C LEU A 358 -36.42 12.16 -15.66
N PHE A 359 -35.93 13.40 -15.73
CA PHE A 359 -36.59 14.46 -16.51
C PHE A 359 -36.60 14.18 -18.01
N MET A 360 -35.51 13.56 -18.52
CA MET A 360 -35.42 13.04 -19.88
C MET A 360 -36.55 12.05 -20.21
N MET A 361 -36.77 11.05 -19.31
CA MET A 361 -37.79 10.03 -19.52
C MET A 361 -39.20 10.62 -19.60
N ILE A 362 -39.50 11.61 -18.73
CA ILE A 362 -40.76 12.34 -18.73
C ILE A 362 -40.91 13.14 -20.03
N SER A 363 -39.90 13.93 -20.37
CA SER A 363 -39.89 14.80 -21.58
C SER A 363 -40.07 13.98 -22.84
N LYS A 364 -39.31 12.88 -22.99
CA LYS A 364 -39.41 11.94 -24.13
C LYS A 364 -40.83 11.38 -24.26
N THR A 365 -41.41 10.92 -23.16
CA THR A 365 -42.76 10.32 -23.16
C THR A 365 -43.82 11.32 -23.54
N LEU A 366 -43.76 12.55 -23.01
CA LEU A 366 -44.70 13.61 -23.33
C LEU A 366 -44.60 14.06 -24.80
N LEU A 367 -43.38 14.26 -25.31
CA LEU A 367 -43.12 14.61 -26.69
C LEU A 367 -43.69 13.56 -27.65
N LYS A 368 -43.42 12.28 -27.41
CA LYS A 368 -43.94 11.19 -28.22
C LYS A 368 -45.46 11.13 -28.22
N SER A 369 -46.08 11.18 -27.04
CA SER A 369 -47.52 11.14 -26.84
C SER A 369 -48.23 12.33 -27.56
N ALA A 370 -47.66 13.53 -27.42
CA ALA A 370 -48.20 14.73 -28.03
C ALA A 370 -48.07 14.69 -29.57
N ALA A 371 -46.93 14.25 -30.11
CA ALA A 371 -46.71 14.11 -31.53
C ALA A 371 -47.65 13.05 -32.16
N GLN A 372 -47.83 11.90 -31.51
CA GLN A 372 -48.73 10.84 -31.96
C GLN A 372 -50.22 11.26 -31.94
N SER A 373 -50.58 12.37 -31.29
CA SER A 373 -51.92 12.95 -31.37
C SER A 373 -52.18 13.73 -32.66
N GLY A 374 -51.20 13.76 -33.59
CA GLY A 374 -51.32 14.47 -34.85
C GLY A 374 -51.14 16.00 -34.77
N LEU A 375 -50.55 16.47 -33.67
CA LEU A 375 -50.23 17.88 -33.50
C LEU A 375 -49.01 18.29 -34.33
N SER A 376 -48.98 19.55 -34.79
CA SER A 376 -47.79 20.10 -35.46
C SER A 376 -46.63 20.26 -34.47
N PRO A 377 -45.34 20.25 -34.93
CA PRO A 377 -44.18 20.41 -34.05
C PRO A 377 -44.28 21.58 -33.06
N LYS A 378 -44.75 22.72 -33.54
CA LYS A 378 -45.03 23.89 -32.70
C LYS A 378 -46.03 23.56 -31.58
N ALA A 379 -47.18 22.98 -31.93
CA ALA A 379 -48.22 22.65 -30.96
C ALA A 379 -47.79 21.55 -29.97
N VAL A 380 -46.96 20.62 -30.41
CA VAL A 380 -46.33 19.61 -29.54
C VAL A 380 -45.45 20.30 -28.49
N LEU A 381 -44.51 21.17 -28.90
CA LEU A 381 -43.62 21.87 -27.99
C LEU A 381 -44.37 22.77 -26.99
N GLU A 382 -45.41 23.53 -27.48
CA GLU A 382 -46.22 24.36 -26.64
C GLU A 382 -46.94 23.54 -25.53
N LYS A 383 -47.58 22.43 -25.94
CA LYS A 383 -48.31 21.56 -25.01
C LYS A 383 -47.35 20.87 -23.99
N VAL A 384 -46.24 20.37 -24.45
CA VAL A 384 -45.25 19.68 -23.59
C VAL A 384 -44.57 20.68 -22.65
N ASN A 385 -44.27 21.89 -23.12
CA ASN A 385 -43.73 22.95 -22.27
C ASN A 385 -44.65 23.22 -21.06
N ASP A 386 -45.95 23.42 -21.31
CA ASP A 386 -46.89 23.72 -20.25
C ASP A 386 -47.01 22.56 -19.24
N GLN A 387 -47.01 21.29 -19.73
CA GLN A 387 -47.05 20.10 -18.91
C GLN A 387 -45.77 19.92 -18.05
N LEU A 388 -44.60 20.25 -18.58
CA LEU A 388 -43.33 20.15 -17.86
C LEU A 388 -43.18 21.27 -16.82
N CYS A 389 -43.76 22.47 -17.06
CA CYS A 389 -43.75 23.56 -16.11
C CYS A 389 -44.60 23.29 -14.84
N GLU A 390 -45.70 22.50 -14.95
CA GLU A 390 -46.68 22.27 -13.86
C GLU A 390 -46.05 21.69 -12.56
N ASN A 391 -44.98 20.88 -12.62
CA ASN A 391 -44.40 20.21 -11.48
C ASN A 391 -42.83 20.21 -11.55
N ASN A 392 -42.24 21.37 -11.85
CA ASN A 392 -40.80 21.49 -12.08
C ASN A 392 -40.11 22.19 -10.88
N ASP A 393 -40.27 21.62 -9.68
CA ASP A 393 -39.62 22.14 -8.46
C ASP A 393 -38.08 22.13 -8.54
N ALA A 394 -37.52 21.32 -9.40
CA ALA A 394 -36.07 21.19 -9.63
C ALA A 394 -35.54 22.28 -10.60
N GLU A 395 -36.43 23.15 -11.15
CA GLU A 395 -36.08 24.19 -12.13
C GLU A 395 -35.27 23.63 -13.32
N MET A 396 -35.55 22.40 -13.73
CA MET A 396 -34.89 21.75 -14.88
C MET A 396 -35.53 22.22 -16.18
N PHE A 397 -34.75 22.29 -17.22
CA PHE A 397 -35.23 22.60 -18.56
C PHE A 397 -34.65 21.61 -19.59
N VAL A 398 -35.23 21.57 -20.77
CA VAL A 398 -34.76 20.74 -21.88
C VAL A 398 -34.74 21.52 -23.16
N THR A 399 -33.64 21.44 -23.89
CA THR A 399 -33.56 21.93 -25.28
C THR A 399 -34.10 20.85 -26.18
N VAL A 400 -34.94 21.22 -27.16
CA VAL A 400 -35.56 20.24 -28.05
C VAL A 400 -35.60 20.75 -29.49
N TRP A 401 -35.10 19.92 -30.42
CA TRP A 401 -35.40 20.02 -31.84
C TRP A 401 -36.39 18.91 -32.21
N LEU A 402 -37.51 19.28 -32.80
CA LEU A 402 -38.56 18.37 -33.27
C LEU A 402 -38.85 18.59 -34.75
N GLY A 403 -38.71 17.54 -35.57
CA GLY A 403 -39.10 17.52 -36.95
C GLY A 403 -40.15 16.44 -37.23
N ILE A 404 -41.20 16.75 -38.00
CA ILE A 404 -42.17 15.78 -38.52
C ILE A 404 -42.07 15.76 -40.04
N LEU A 405 -41.53 14.68 -40.57
CA LEU A 405 -41.29 14.45 -41.97
C LEU A 405 -42.50 13.76 -42.61
N GLU A 406 -43.08 14.36 -43.66
CA GLU A 406 -44.00 13.69 -44.58
C GLU A 406 -43.15 12.87 -45.58
N ILE A 407 -43.13 11.54 -45.39
CA ILE A 407 -42.23 10.62 -46.12
C ILE A 407 -42.48 10.63 -47.60
N SER A 408 -43.75 10.77 -47.97
CA SER A 408 -44.17 10.75 -49.39
C SER A 408 -43.69 11.96 -50.18
N THR A 409 -43.60 13.13 -49.53
CA THR A 409 -43.23 14.39 -50.19
C THR A 409 -41.85 14.89 -49.91
N GLY A 410 -41.23 14.37 -48.80
CA GLY A 410 -39.95 14.88 -48.29
C GLY A 410 -40.11 16.21 -47.53
N LYS A 411 -41.31 16.74 -47.37
CA LYS A 411 -41.56 17.95 -46.62
C LYS A 411 -41.50 17.65 -45.11
N MET A 412 -40.78 18.47 -44.39
CA MET A 412 -40.61 18.33 -42.95
C MET A 412 -41.02 19.64 -42.27
N LYS A 413 -41.94 19.57 -41.35
CA LYS A 413 -42.24 20.67 -40.44
C LYS A 413 -41.35 20.53 -39.21
N CYS A 414 -40.73 21.63 -38.79
CA CYS A 414 -39.81 21.64 -37.68
C CYS A 414 -40.13 22.76 -36.68
N ALA A 415 -39.81 22.51 -35.44
CA ALA A 415 -39.79 23.53 -34.39
C ALA A 415 -38.58 23.29 -33.46
N ASN A 416 -37.98 24.37 -32.97
CA ASN A 416 -36.79 24.35 -32.16
C ASN A 416 -37.00 25.14 -30.85
N ALA A 417 -36.79 24.49 -29.72
CA ALA A 417 -36.88 25.02 -28.40
C ALA A 417 -35.46 25.16 -27.78
N GLY A 418 -34.66 26.06 -28.32
CA GLY A 418 -33.33 26.38 -27.78
C GLY A 418 -32.26 25.31 -28.05
N HIS A 419 -32.48 24.38 -28.96
CA HIS A 419 -31.55 23.29 -29.30
C HIS A 419 -30.59 23.70 -30.43
N GLU A 420 -29.50 22.96 -30.59
CA GLU A 420 -28.48 23.16 -31.63
C GLU A 420 -29.08 23.21 -33.05
N TYR A 421 -28.41 23.95 -33.95
CA TYR A 421 -28.81 24.02 -35.36
C TYR A 421 -28.57 22.70 -36.09
N PRO A 422 -29.54 22.14 -36.80
CA PRO A 422 -29.30 20.95 -37.58
C PRO A 422 -28.32 21.21 -38.73
N ALA A 423 -27.48 20.22 -39.04
CA ALA A 423 -26.62 20.24 -40.20
C ALA A 423 -27.31 19.53 -41.38
N ILE A 424 -27.39 20.19 -42.53
CA ILE A 424 -28.03 19.69 -43.74
C ILE A 424 -27.00 19.56 -44.86
N MET A 425 -27.04 18.45 -45.59
CA MET A 425 -26.30 18.25 -46.82
C MET A 425 -27.31 18.01 -47.97
N ARG A 426 -27.29 18.86 -48.96
CA ARG A 426 -28.01 18.63 -50.22
C ARG A 426 -27.26 17.62 -51.09
N LYS A 427 -27.94 16.86 -51.89
CA LYS A 427 -27.34 15.84 -52.75
C LYS A 427 -26.18 16.41 -53.57
N GLY A 428 -24.98 15.86 -53.35
CA GLY A 428 -23.74 16.29 -54.02
C GLY A 428 -23.19 17.64 -53.54
N GLY A 429 -23.73 18.18 -52.45
CA GLY A 429 -23.22 19.37 -51.75
C GLY A 429 -22.43 19.03 -50.50
N SER A 430 -22.20 20.00 -49.66
CA SER A 430 -21.56 19.88 -48.34
C SER A 430 -22.55 20.08 -47.20
N PHE A 431 -22.21 19.57 -46.00
CA PHE A 431 -22.97 19.87 -44.78
C PHE A 431 -22.82 21.34 -44.41
N GLU A 432 -23.94 21.99 -44.19
CA GLU A 432 -24.04 23.37 -43.70
C GLU A 432 -25.06 23.44 -42.57
N LEU A 433 -24.89 24.38 -41.63
CA LEU A 433 -25.87 24.60 -40.57
C LEU A 433 -27.12 25.29 -41.12
N PHE A 434 -28.26 24.71 -40.84
CA PHE A 434 -29.53 25.36 -41.08
C PHE A 434 -29.90 26.25 -39.89
N LYS A 435 -29.69 27.56 -40.02
CA LYS A 435 -29.94 28.54 -38.95
C LYS A 435 -31.41 28.94 -38.95
N ASP A 436 -32.13 28.47 -37.94
CA ASP A 436 -33.51 28.85 -37.68
C ASP A 436 -33.60 29.97 -36.63
N LYS A 437 -34.83 30.31 -36.22
CA LYS A 437 -35.10 31.21 -35.11
C LYS A 437 -35.60 30.38 -33.95
N HIS A 438 -34.71 30.05 -33.06
CA HIS A 438 -35.02 29.28 -31.87
C HIS A 438 -36.15 29.86 -31.03
N GLY A 439 -36.96 29.00 -30.42
CA GLY A 439 -37.79 29.30 -29.27
C GLY A 439 -36.99 29.25 -27.96
N PHE A 440 -37.67 29.54 -26.86
CA PHE A 440 -37.12 29.33 -25.54
C PHE A 440 -37.10 27.83 -25.19
N VAL A 441 -36.21 27.40 -24.28
CA VAL A 441 -36.14 25.99 -23.85
C VAL A 441 -37.47 25.52 -23.25
N LEU A 442 -37.78 24.23 -23.31
CA LEU A 442 -38.96 23.66 -22.65
C LEU A 442 -38.79 23.65 -21.13
N ALA A 443 -39.89 23.81 -20.43
CA ALA A 443 -39.95 23.88 -18.95
C ALA A 443 -39.24 25.10 -18.36
N GLY A 444 -38.68 26.01 -19.16
CA GLY A 444 -38.03 27.21 -18.64
C GLY A 444 -38.99 28.39 -18.39
N MET A 445 -40.15 28.40 -19.04
CA MET A 445 -41.17 29.46 -18.90
C MET A 445 -42.55 28.95 -19.30
N GLU A 446 -43.51 29.03 -18.40
CA GLU A 446 -44.92 28.71 -18.68
C GLU A 446 -45.50 29.58 -19.80
N GLY A 447 -46.29 28.97 -20.67
CA GLY A 447 -46.93 29.67 -21.79
C GLY A 447 -45.97 30.09 -22.91
N ALA A 448 -44.76 29.56 -22.97
CA ALA A 448 -43.81 29.82 -24.03
C ALA A 448 -44.43 29.49 -25.41
N ARG A 449 -44.10 30.28 -26.44
CA ARG A 449 -44.58 30.09 -27.79
C ARG A 449 -43.43 29.77 -28.71
N TYR A 450 -43.66 28.77 -29.60
CA TYR A 450 -42.65 28.29 -30.54
C TYR A 450 -43.00 28.67 -31.96
N ARG A 451 -41.97 28.70 -32.82
CA ARG A 451 -42.14 28.97 -34.25
C ARG A 451 -41.97 27.66 -35.01
N GLU A 452 -42.77 27.48 -36.02
CA GLU A 452 -42.68 26.38 -36.97
C GLU A 452 -42.02 26.86 -38.26
N TYR A 453 -41.18 26.04 -38.84
CA TYR A 453 -40.58 26.26 -40.16
C TYR A 453 -40.60 24.97 -40.96
N GLU A 454 -40.47 25.10 -42.27
CA GLU A 454 -40.51 23.98 -43.19
C GLU A 454 -39.11 23.73 -43.76
N LEU A 455 -38.72 22.48 -43.85
CA LEU A 455 -37.60 21.96 -44.61
C LEU A 455 -38.14 21.02 -45.67
N GLU A 456 -37.48 20.91 -46.79
CA GLU A 456 -37.76 19.92 -47.82
C GLU A 456 -36.50 19.09 -48.04
N LEU A 457 -36.60 17.76 -47.90
CA LEU A 457 -35.50 16.81 -48.09
C LEU A 457 -35.75 16.02 -49.39
N ASP A 458 -34.95 16.27 -50.38
CA ASP A 458 -34.95 15.53 -51.63
C ASP A 458 -34.18 14.21 -51.52
N ALA A 459 -34.39 13.29 -52.44
CA ALA A 459 -33.68 12.02 -52.49
C ALA A 459 -32.16 12.22 -52.62
N GLY A 460 -31.41 11.79 -51.63
CA GLY A 460 -29.97 11.95 -51.48
C GLY A 460 -29.57 13.07 -50.54
N ASP A 461 -30.53 13.84 -50.01
CA ASP A 461 -30.26 14.82 -48.94
C ASP A 461 -30.11 14.14 -47.59
N ARG A 462 -29.24 14.69 -46.74
CA ARG A 462 -28.99 14.22 -45.36
C ARG A 462 -29.22 15.34 -44.35
N LEU A 463 -29.80 14.97 -43.23
CA LEU A 463 -29.99 15.83 -42.10
C LEU A 463 -29.32 15.18 -40.89
N VAL A 464 -28.46 15.92 -40.17
CA VAL A 464 -27.84 15.53 -38.92
C VAL A 464 -28.29 16.49 -37.85
N VAL A 465 -28.86 15.95 -36.76
CA VAL A 465 -29.16 16.67 -35.51
C VAL A 465 -28.30 16.09 -34.38
N TYR A 466 -27.85 16.94 -33.50
CA TYR A 466 -26.85 16.60 -32.48
C TYR A 466 -27.04 17.51 -31.28
N THR A 467 -26.52 17.04 -30.10
CA THR A 467 -26.48 17.83 -28.88
C THR A 467 -25.18 18.60 -28.77
N ASP A 468 -25.13 19.58 -27.88
CA ASP A 468 -23.97 20.45 -27.66
C ASP A 468 -22.69 19.66 -27.21
N GLY A 469 -22.84 18.46 -26.61
CA GLY A 469 -21.72 17.59 -26.29
C GLY A 469 -20.80 17.24 -27.48
N VAL A 470 -21.29 17.37 -28.72
CA VAL A 470 -20.45 17.22 -29.93
C VAL A 470 -19.53 18.43 -30.11
N PRO A 471 -20.03 19.68 -30.31
CA PRO A 471 -19.17 20.84 -30.49
C PRO A 471 -18.44 21.27 -29.20
N GLU A 472 -18.95 20.94 -28.03
CA GLU A 472 -18.35 21.27 -26.75
C GLU A 472 -17.36 20.23 -26.24
N ALA A 473 -17.17 19.12 -26.92
CA ALA A 473 -16.12 18.16 -26.60
C ALA A 473 -14.77 18.86 -26.45
N THR A 474 -14.02 18.53 -25.38
CA THR A 474 -12.75 19.19 -25.05
C THR A 474 -11.58 18.23 -25.12
N ASN A 475 -10.42 18.77 -25.45
CA ASN A 475 -9.15 18.05 -25.35
C ASN A 475 -8.44 18.36 -24.03
N ALA A 476 -7.29 17.72 -23.78
CA ALA A 476 -6.47 17.94 -22.59
C ALA A 476 -6.02 19.40 -22.35
N SER A 477 -6.13 20.27 -23.37
CA SER A 477 -5.82 21.71 -23.26
C SER A 477 -7.08 22.56 -23.05
N ASN A 478 -8.24 21.94 -22.76
CA ASN A 478 -9.54 22.59 -22.64
C ASN A 478 -9.95 23.41 -23.89
N THR A 479 -9.52 22.97 -25.06
CA THR A 479 -9.95 23.57 -26.34
C THR A 479 -11.21 22.86 -26.80
N LEU A 480 -12.23 23.60 -27.20
CA LEU A 480 -13.47 23.03 -27.74
C LEU A 480 -13.25 22.45 -29.13
N TYR A 481 -13.95 21.35 -29.44
CA TYR A 481 -13.98 20.72 -30.75
C TYR A 481 -14.53 21.68 -31.81
N GLY A 482 -15.63 22.32 -31.50
CA GLY A 482 -16.26 23.39 -32.27
C GLY A 482 -17.03 22.91 -33.48
N THR A 483 -18.06 23.70 -33.87
CA THR A 483 -18.96 23.40 -34.96
C THR A 483 -18.25 23.36 -36.34
N ASP A 484 -17.21 24.20 -36.54
CA ASP A 484 -16.44 24.20 -37.79
C ASP A 484 -15.68 22.90 -38.04
N ARG A 485 -15.15 22.26 -36.97
CA ARG A 485 -14.49 20.97 -37.07
C ARG A 485 -15.50 19.86 -37.29
N MET A 486 -16.63 19.90 -36.58
CA MET A 486 -17.76 18.98 -36.80
C MET A 486 -18.19 18.95 -38.28
N LEU A 487 -18.43 20.11 -38.90
CA LEU A 487 -18.81 20.21 -40.31
C LEU A 487 -17.71 19.67 -41.23
N ARG A 488 -16.43 19.90 -40.92
CA ARG A 488 -15.32 19.31 -41.71
C ARG A 488 -15.31 17.79 -41.61
N ALA A 489 -15.53 17.23 -40.38
CA ALA A 489 -15.57 15.79 -40.17
C ALA A 489 -16.76 15.13 -40.92
N LEU A 490 -17.95 15.75 -40.85
CA LEU A 490 -19.12 15.29 -41.60
C LEU A 490 -18.85 15.31 -43.13
N ASN A 491 -18.23 16.36 -43.63
CA ASN A 491 -17.92 16.49 -45.06
C ASN A 491 -16.79 15.55 -45.52
N ALA A 492 -15.86 15.20 -44.65
CA ALA A 492 -14.80 14.23 -44.94
C ALA A 492 -15.33 12.78 -45.01
N ALA A 493 -16.44 12.48 -44.33
CA ALA A 493 -17.08 11.16 -44.30
C ALA A 493 -18.11 10.94 -45.40
N GLU A 494 -18.05 11.71 -46.50
CA GLU A 494 -18.98 11.66 -47.62
C GLU A 494 -19.03 10.27 -48.27
N GLY A 495 -20.24 9.74 -48.55
CA GLY A 495 -20.48 8.53 -49.34
C GLY A 495 -20.84 7.26 -48.53
N GLY A 496 -20.86 7.29 -47.20
CA GLY A 496 -21.31 6.18 -46.37
C GLY A 496 -22.80 6.18 -46.01
N SER A 497 -23.30 5.16 -45.32
CA SER A 497 -24.63 5.15 -44.70
C SER A 497 -24.70 6.15 -43.54
N CYS A 498 -25.92 6.49 -43.04
CA CYS A 498 -26.10 7.32 -41.84
C CYS A 498 -25.27 6.80 -40.66
N ARG A 499 -25.20 5.49 -40.49
CA ARG A 499 -24.38 4.85 -39.47
C ARG A 499 -22.88 5.14 -39.61
N GLN A 500 -22.34 4.93 -40.81
CA GLN A 500 -20.91 5.16 -41.08
C GLN A 500 -20.54 6.64 -40.91
N LEU A 501 -21.44 7.55 -41.28
CA LEU A 501 -21.26 8.98 -41.09
C LEU A 501 -21.14 9.36 -39.60
N LEU A 502 -22.08 8.92 -38.77
CA LEU A 502 -22.06 9.24 -37.34
C LEU A 502 -20.91 8.53 -36.59
N GLU A 503 -20.57 7.29 -36.96
CA GLU A 503 -19.40 6.58 -36.43
C GLU A 503 -18.08 7.29 -36.80
N ALA A 504 -17.98 7.88 -37.97
CA ALA A 504 -16.81 8.66 -38.39
C ALA A 504 -16.71 9.98 -37.61
N LEU A 505 -17.83 10.68 -37.41
CA LEU A 505 -17.88 11.88 -36.60
C LEU A 505 -17.49 11.59 -35.15
N HIS A 506 -18.05 10.54 -34.55
CA HIS A 506 -17.72 10.13 -33.18
C HIS A 506 -16.22 9.84 -33.04
N ARG A 507 -15.63 9.13 -33.97
CA ARG A 507 -14.19 8.83 -33.98
C ARG A 507 -13.34 10.10 -34.08
N ASP A 508 -13.71 11.10 -34.91
CA ASP A 508 -12.97 12.37 -34.98
C ASP A 508 -13.06 13.17 -33.65
N VAL A 509 -14.20 13.09 -32.96
CA VAL A 509 -14.38 13.67 -31.61
C VAL A 509 -13.46 12.97 -30.61
N ASP A 510 -13.44 11.63 -30.60
CA ASP A 510 -12.59 10.83 -29.71
C ASP A 510 -11.08 11.09 -29.96
N GLU A 511 -10.69 11.15 -31.24
CA GLU A 511 -9.31 11.47 -31.63
C GLU A 511 -8.91 12.89 -31.18
N PHE A 512 -9.82 13.84 -31.25
CA PHE A 512 -9.59 15.21 -30.79
C PHE A 512 -9.49 15.28 -29.25
N ALA A 513 -10.38 14.58 -28.55
CA ALA A 513 -10.35 14.54 -27.08
C ALA A 513 -9.05 13.92 -26.55
N GLY A 514 -8.47 12.94 -27.26
CA GLY A 514 -7.16 12.37 -26.95
C GLY A 514 -7.06 11.75 -25.54
N GLY A 515 -8.18 11.22 -25.02
CA GLY A 515 -8.28 10.61 -23.70
C GLY A 515 -8.62 11.60 -22.58
N ALA A 516 -9.01 12.85 -22.89
CA ALA A 516 -9.62 13.75 -21.92
C ALA A 516 -11.03 13.21 -21.54
N ASP A 517 -11.43 13.47 -20.29
CA ASP A 517 -12.74 13.06 -19.79
C ASP A 517 -13.85 13.73 -20.63
N GLN A 518 -14.88 12.94 -20.98
CA GLN A 518 -16.04 13.45 -21.67
C GLN A 518 -16.82 14.41 -20.74
N PHE A 519 -17.00 15.65 -21.19
CA PHE A 519 -17.66 16.69 -20.40
C PHE A 519 -19.17 16.56 -20.45
N ASP A 520 -19.80 16.34 -21.62
CA ASP A 520 -21.24 16.20 -21.78
C ASP A 520 -21.62 14.97 -22.60
N ASP A 521 -22.92 14.63 -22.56
CA ASP A 521 -23.47 13.53 -23.34
C ASP A 521 -23.30 13.83 -24.85
N ILE A 522 -22.85 12.85 -25.61
CA ILE A 522 -22.68 12.97 -27.08
C ILE A 522 -23.80 12.22 -27.73
N THR A 523 -24.76 12.98 -28.29
CA THR A 523 -25.94 12.41 -28.93
C THR A 523 -26.08 12.93 -30.35
N MET A 524 -26.31 12.02 -31.28
CA MET A 524 -26.39 12.33 -32.72
C MET A 524 -27.46 11.48 -33.41
N LEU A 525 -28.15 12.09 -34.35
CA LEU A 525 -29.12 11.42 -35.22
C LEU A 525 -28.91 11.88 -36.67
N CYS A 526 -28.87 10.94 -37.60
CA CYS A 526 -28.80 11.21 -39.04
C CYS A 526 -29.97 10.55 -39.77
N ILE A 527 -30.59 11.27 -40.68
CA ILE A 527 -31.54 10.73 -41.67
C ILE A 527 -31.09 11.10 -43.07
N GLU A 528 -31.18 10.15 -43.98
CA GLU A 528 -30.97 10.31 -45.43
C GLU A 528 -32.25 9.94 -46.18
N MET A 529 -32.74 10.86 -46.98
CA MET A 529 -33.83 10.53 -47.92
C MET A 529 -33.30 9.72 -49.08
N LYS A 530 -33.89 8.56 -49.30
CA LYS A 530 -33.53 7.69 -50.43
C LYS A 530 -34.54 7.79 -51.56
N SER A 531 -34.05 7.65 -52.77
CA SER A 531 -34.95 7.47 -53.88
C SER A 531 -35.74 6.18 -53.64
N SER A 532 -37.00 6.32 -53.36
CA SER A 532 -37.87 5.15 -53.14
C SER A 532 -38.03 4.28 -54.41
N GLY A 533 -37.59 4.78 -55.56
CA GLY A 533 -37.88 4.14 -56.89
C GLY A 533 -39.36 4.01 -57.15
N MET A 534 -40.22 4.48 -56.26
CA MET A 534 -41.65 4.40 -56.33
C MET A 534 -42.19 5.73 -56.89
N LYS A 535 -42.69 5.73 -58.11
CA LYS A 535 -43.42 6.86 -58.61
C LYS A 535 -44.75 6.98 -57.87
N LYS A 536 -45.12 8.16 -57.41
CA LYS A 536 -46.32 8.39 -56.58
C LYS A 536 -47.21 9.44 -57.21
N ILE A 537 -48.53 9.30 -57.00
CA ILE A 537 -49.55 10.32 -57.36
C ILE A 537 -50.56 10.40 -56.22
N ARG A 538 -50.99 11.61 -55.87
CA ARG A 538 -52.04 11.85 -54.91
C ARG A 538 -53.33 12.21 -55.63
N LEU A 539 -54.41 11.51 -55.32
CA LEU A 539 -55.70 11.68 -55.92
C LEU A 539 -56.77 11.86 -54.82
N ALA A 540 -57.89 12.50 -55.24
CA ALA A 540 -59.11 12.43 -54.44
C ALA A 540 -59.73 11.04 -54.57
N PRO A 541 -60.20 10.39 -53.50
CA PRO A 541 -60.82 9.06 -53.55
C PRO A 541 -62.25 9.16 -54.10
N THR A 542 -62.36 9.50 -55.34
CA THR A 542 -63.66 9.59 -56.10
C THR A 542 -63.59 8.74 -57.35
N LEU A 543 -64.71 8.17 -57.77
CA LEU A 543 -64.76 7.36 -58.96
C LEU A 543 -64.39 8.12 -60.24
N GLU A 544 -64.51 9.47 -60.24
CA GLU A 544 -64.07 10.34 -61.33
C GLU A 544 -62.56 10.34 -61.52
N GLN A 545 -61.79 10.03 -60.47
CA GLN A 545 -60.34 9.94 -60.50
C GLN A 545 -59.78 8.54 -60.85
N LEU A 546 -60.66 7.56 -61.03
CA LEU A 546 -60.28 6.18 -61.37
C LEU A 546 -59.50 6.10 -62.67
N PRO A 547 -59.90 6.79 -63.80
CA PRO A 547 -59.11 6.78 -65.03
C PRO A 547 -57.67 7.29 -64.77
N GLN A 548 -57.51 8.34 -63.96
CA GLN A 548 -56.21 8.91 -63.69
C GLN A 548 -55.35 7.96 -62.82
N ALA A 549 -55.96 7.19 -61.92
CA ALA A 549 -55.29 6.15 -61.18
C ALA A 549 -54.82 5.02 -62.10
N THR A 550 -55.62 4.58 -63.01
CA THR A 550 -55.28 3.55 -63.99
C THR A 550 -54.16 4.00 -64.92
N ASP A 551 -54.31 5.22 -65.55
CA ASP A 551 -53.29 5.81 -66.40
C ASP A 551 -51.92 5.94 -65.74
N PHE A 552 -51.90 6.25 -64.44
CA PHE A 552 -50.65 6.35 -63.64
C PHE A 552 -49.90 5.02 -63.61
N PHE A 553 -50.57 3.92 -63.27
CA PHE A 553 -49.94 2.61 -63.24
C PHE A 553 -49.59 2.07 -64.59
N GLU A 554 -50.52 2.22 -65.59
CA GLU A 554 -50.33 1.80 -66.99
C GLU A 554 -49.11 2.48 -67.58
N GLY A 555 -48.97 3.81 -67.43
CA GLY A 555 -47.85 4.57 -67.97
C GLY A 555 -46.51 4.05 -67.43
N ILE A 556 -46.41 3.77 -66.10
CA ILE A 556 -45.20 3.26 -65.50
C ILE A 556 -44.85 1.84 -65.97
N LEU A 557 -45.85 0.97 -66.07
CA LEU A 557 -45.67 -0.41 -66.46
C LEU A 557 -45.31 -0.50 -67.98
N ALA A 558 -45.90 0.35 -68.78
CA ALA A 558 -45.62 0.45 -70.23
C ALA A 558 -44.18 0.95 -70.47
N GLU A 559 -43.76 2.01 -69.78
CA GLU A 559 -42.35 2.49 -69.79
C GLU A 559 -41.35 1.39 -69.43
N ALA A 560 -41.72 0.48 -68.52
CA ALA A 560 -40.90 -0.66 -68.07
C ALA A 560 -40.97 -1.87 -69.02
N GLY A 561 -41.72 -1.81 -70.11
CA GLY A 561 -41.86 -2.90 -71.08
C GLY A 561 -42.70 -4.08 -70.59
N ALA A 562 -43.64 -3.86 -69.68
CA ALA A 562 -44.56 -4.88 -69.21
C ALA A 562 -45.49 -5.39 -70.34
N SER A 563 -45.82 -6.68 -70.26
CA SER A 563 -46.72 -7.24 -71.28
C SER A 563 -48.16 -6.65 -71.21
N MET A 564 -48.87 -6.50 -72.31
CA MET A 564 -50.27 -6.05 -72.34
C MET A 564 -51.14 -6.87 -71.37
N LYS A 565 -50.86 -8.15 -71.24
CA LYS A 565 -51.57 -9.04 -70.28
C LYS A 565 -51.33 -8.64 -68.82
N ALA A 566 -50.10 -8.33 -68.47
CA ALA A 566 -49.75 -7.89 -67.13
C ALA A 566 -50.37 -6.53 -66.81
N ILE A 567 -50.33 -5.58 -67.77
CA ILE A 567 -50.94 -4.27 -67.59
C ILE A 567 -52.45 -4.43 -67.36
N ALA A 568 -53.13 -5.26 -68.17
CA ALA A 568 -54.57 -5.49 -68.05
C ALA A 568 -54.93 -6.10 -66.69
N GLN A 569 -54.10 -7.03 -66.15
CA GLN A 569 -54.31 -7.59 -64.84
C GLN A 569 -54.13 -6.56 -63.69
N VAL A 570 -53.13 -5.68 -63.81
CA VAL A 570 -52.92 -4.59 -62.88
C VAL A 570 -54.07 -3.60 -62.90
N ASN A 571 -54.55 -3.23 -64.09
CA ASN A 571 -55.69 -2.30 -64.26
C ASN A 571 -56.95 -2.83 -63.56
N VAL A 572 -57.23 -4.14 -63.65
CA VAL A 572 -58.35 -4.75 -62.95
C VAL A 572 -58.16 -4.65 -61.42
N ALA A 573 -56.95 -4.89 -60.92
CA ALA A 573 -56.67 -4.76 -59.51
C ALA A 573 -56.75 -3.29 -59.01
N VAL A 574 -56.29 -2.35 -59.83
CA VAL A 574 -56.39 -0.89 -59.55
C VAL A 574 -57.83 -0.45 -59.48
N ASP A 575 -58.64 -0.87 -60.47
CA ASP A 575 -60.07 -0.55 -60.50
C ASP A 575 -60.78 -1.04 -59.22
N GLU A 576 -60.57 -2.30 -58.84
CA GLU A 576 -61.21 -2.88 -57.69
C GLU A 576 -60.75 -2.19 -56.35
N ILE A 577 -59.44 -2.01 -56.15
CA ILE A 577 -58.92 -1.42 -54.92
C ILE A 577 -59.34 0.05 -54.84
N PHE A 578 -59.12 0.83 -55.90
CA PHE A 578 -59.43 2.27 -55.86
C PHE A 578 -60.92 2.53 -55.73
N SER A 579 -61.75 1.74 -56.40
CA SER A 579 -63.22 1.83 -56.29
C SER A 579 -63.69 1.49 -54.84
N ASN A 580 -63.07 0.51 -54.20
CA ASN A 580 -63.38 0.17 -52.84
C ASN A 580 -62.96 1.30 -51.86
N ILE A 581 -61.79 1.93 -52.08
CA ILE A 581 -61.37 3.10 -51.31
C ILE A 581 -62.38 4.24 -51.53
N ALA A 582 -62.74 4.56 -52.78
CA ALA A 582 -63.63 5.64 -53.06
C ALA A 582 -65.07 5.47 -52.51
N ARG A 583 -65.56 4.21 -52.42
CA ARG A 583 -66.94 3.92 -51.97
C ARG A 583 -67.04 3.68 -50.48
N TYR A 584 -65.98 3.09 -49.81
CA TYR A 584 -66.18 2.52 -48.52
C TYR A 584 -65.17 3.04 -47.41
N SER A 585 -64.02 3.61 -47.84
CA SER A 585 -63.00 4.03 -46.83
C SER A 585 -63.40 5.30 -46.07
N GLY A 586 -64.18 6.18 -46.70
CA GLY A 586 -64.44 7.51 -46.13
C GLY A 586 -63.23 8.41 -46.14
N ALA A 587 -62.20 8.07 -46.90
CA ALA A 587 -60.96 8.83 -47.00
C ALA A 587 -61.22 10.19 -47.71
N THR A 588 -60.38 11.17 -47.36
CA THR A 588 -60.32 12.49 -48.01
C THR A 588 -59.20 12.61 -49.05
N GLY A 589 -58.25 11.65 -49.07
CA GLY A 589 -57.17 11.56 -50.03
C GLY A 589 -56.60 10.16 -50.12
N VAL A 590 -56.07 9.77 -51.27
CA VAL A 590 -55.37 8.52 -51.54
C VAL A 590 -54.04 8.80 -52.23
N VAL A 591 -52.97 8.19 -51.79
CA VAL A 591 -51.68 8.21 -52.49
C VAL A 591 -51.44 6.86 -53.11
N LEU A 592 -51.28 6.88 -54.45
CA LEU A 592 -50.94 5.72 -55.24
C LEU A 592 -49.45 5.69 -55.49
N GLY A 593 -48.82 4.55 -55.29
CA GLY A 593 -47.38 4.33 -55.47
C GLY A 593 -47.11 3.14 -56.38
N CYS A 594 -46.16 3.28 -57.31
CA CYS A 594 -45.71 2.18 -58.15
C CYS A 594 -44.18 2.12 -58.15
N SER A 595 -43.62 0.97 -57.79
CA SER A 595 -42.19 0.70 -57.96
C SER A 595 -41.95 -0.58 -58.71
N LEU A 596 -40.90 -0.59 -59.52
CA LEU A 596 -40.49 -1.73 -60.33
C LEU A 596 -39.10 -2.18 -59.88
N LYS A 597 -38.98 -3.41 -59.38
CA LYS A 597 -37.73 -3.99 -59.02
C LYS A 597 -37.65 -5.47 -59.37
N ASP A 598 -36.58 -5.88 -60.02
CA ASP A 598 -36.30 -7.28 -60.38
C ASP A 598 -37.47 -7.98 -61.14
N GLY A 599 -38.12 -7.25 -62.07
CA GLY A 599 -39.21 -7.75 -62.86
C GLY A 599 -40.55 -7.88 -62.13
N ARG A 600 -40.64 -7.36 -60.91
CA ARG A 600 -41.87 -7.30 -60.08
C ARG A 600 -42.33 -5.84 -59.98
N ALA A 601 -43.64 -5.62 -60.21
CA ALA A 601 -44.30 -4.37 -59.88
C ALA A 601 -44.94 -4.43 -58.53
N THR A 602 -44.60 -3.45 -57.67
CA THR A 602 -45.25 -3.27 -56.35
C THR A 602 -46.15 -2.06 -56.46
N LEU A 603 -47.44 -2.25 -56.27
CA LEU A 603 -48.43 -1.21 -56.22
C LEU A 603 -48.82 -0.93 -54.80
N ARG A 604 -48.87 0.34 -54.43
CA ARG A 604 -49.26 0.76 -53.07
C ARG A 604 -50.42 1.74 -53.15
N PHE A 605 -51.43 1.48 -52.33
CA PHE A 605 -52.55 2.36 -52.11
C PHE A 605 -52.55 2.77 -50.66
N SER A 606 -52.43 4.05 -50.36
CA SER A 606 -52.42 4.58 -48.96
C SER A 606 -53.52 5.65 -48.93
N ASP A 607 -54.52 5.43 -48.11
CA ASP A 607 -55.62 6.38 -47.89
C ASP A 607 -55.71 6.70 -46.34
N ASN A 608 -56.40 7.77 -46.01
CA ASN A 608 -56.64 8.21 -44.65
C ASN A 608 -58.05 7.84 -44.13
N GLY A 609 -58.64 6.81 -44.73
CA GLY A 609 -59.95 6.30 -44.36
C GLY A 609 -59.94 5.31 -43.21
N ARG A 610 -61.04 4.57 -43.10
CA ARG A 610 -61.15 3.52 -42.05
C ARG A 610 -60.27 2.36 -42.42
N PRO A 611 -59.48 1.85 -41.46
CA PRO A 611 -58.66 0.67 -41.69
C PRO A 611 -59.51 -0.53 -42.13
N TYR A 612 -59.03 -1.23 -43.16
CA TYR A 612 -59.70 -2.41 -43.66
C TYR A 612 -58.64 -3.45 -44.09
N ASP A 613 -58.70 -4.63 -43.50
CA ASP A 613 -57.87 -5.77 -43.90
C ASP A 613 -58.74 -6.76 -44.78
N PRO A 614 -58.48 -6.85 -46.04
CA PRO A 614 -59.21 -7.77 -46.90
C PRO A 614 -58.91 -9.25 -46.59
N THR A 615 -57.80 -9.55 -45.91
CA THR A 615 -57.41 -10.94 -45.64
C THR A 615 -58.12 -11.53 -44.44
N GLU A 616 -58.78 -10.71 -43.60
CA GLU A 616 -59.59 -11.16 -42.45
C GLU A 616 -60.99 -11.60 -42.82
N LYS A 617 -61.44 -11.36 -44.11
CA LYS A 617 -62.74 -11.81 -44.57
C LYS A 617 -62.71 -13.29 -44.97
N PRO A 618 -63.70 -14.10 -44.50
CA PRO A 618 -63.86 -15.46 -45.00
C PRO A 618 -64.16 -15.43 -46.53
N ASP A 619 -63.65 -16.42 -47.25
CA ASP A 619 -63.92 -16.59 -48.68
C ASP A 619 -65.41 -16.47 -48.97
N PRO A 620 -65.79 -15.74 -50.04
CA PRO A 620 -67.16 -15.55 -50.39
C PRO A 620 -67.81 -16.93 -50.65
N ASP A 621 -68.99 -17.15 -50.09
CA ASP A 621 -69.78 -18.34 -50.39
C ASP A 621 -70.24 -18.36 -51.85
N THR A 622 -69.48 -19.06 -52.67
CA THR A 622 -69.77 -19.18 -54.15
C THR A 622 -70.94 -20.12 -54.44
N THR A 623 -71.61 -20.63 -53.41
CA THR A 623 -72.79 -21.55 -53.56
C THR A 623 -74.11 -20.78 -53.66
N GLN A 624 -74.14 -19.50 -53.35
CA GLN A 624 -75.32 -18.66 -53.52
C GLN A 624 -75.35 -18.09 -54.98
N SER A 625 -76.26 -18.61 -55.78
CA SER A 625 -76.55 -18.05 -57.11
C SER A 625 -77.01 -16.60 -57.01
N ALA A 626 -76.54 -15.75 -57.91
CA ALA A 626 -76.87 -14.35 -58.08
C ALA A 626 -78.34 -14.03 -58.09
#